data_9a4215f8547a29a1554841e5d0e5ae56
#
_entry.id   9a4215f8547a29a1554841e5d0e5ae56
#
_cell.length_a   1.000
_cell.length_b   1.000
_cell.length_c   1.000
_cell.angle_alpha   90.00
_cell.angle_beta   90.00
_cell.angle_gamma   90.00
#
_symmetry.space_group_name_H-M   'P 1'
#
loop_
_entity.id
_entity.type
_entity.pdbx_description
1 polymer ?
#
loop_
_entity_poly.entity_id
_entity_poly.type
_entity_poly.pdbx_seq_one_letter_code
_entity_poly.pdbx_strand_id
1 'polypeptide(L)'
;MQLATAMNLRKAMDEETKRERFASWYSTLPGIPAHEKEIIERSLKYNVWKELIKLFVVYMILSLVWFFGAGRYDPFESVTGYSLIGKKSVIGVVQEDGESLRLKNPNKGEHVSYTLAELGMDPIKYSYGSRFQTYWEKEKNGEYQLLAVLPEKQVSKIEGLYYGVMGVGYFTILIGGISVFFIRRKRYT
;
A
#
# COMPACT_ATOMS: atom_id res chain seq x y z
N MET A 1 -0.26 -4.37 30.22
CA MET A 1 0.42 -3.65 29.13
C MET A 1 0.31 -2.13 29.27
N GLN A 2 -0.81 -1.53 29.67
CA GLN A 2 -0.99 -0.07 29.81
C GLN A 2 -0.16 0.58 30.93
N LEU A 3 0.08 -0.09 32.05
CA LEU A 3 0.85 0.45 33.18
C LEU A 3 2.34 0.65 32.88
N ALA A 4 2.96 -0.28 32.14
CA ALA A 4 4.37 -0.18 31.73
C ALA A 4 4.60 0.97 30.75
N THR A 5 3.64 1.23 29.85
CA THR A 5 3.67 2.34 28.91
C THR A 5 3.53 3.69 29.62
N ALA A 6 2.63 3.78 30.62
CA ALA A 6 2.46 4.99 31.43
C ALA A 6 3.68 5.30 32.30
N MET A 7 4.33 4.30 32.87
CA MET A 7 5.58 4.46 33.63
C MET A 7 6.75 4.91 32.77
N ASN A 8 6.86 4.37 31.56
CA ASN A 8 7.91 4.81 30.62
C ASN A 8 7.69 6.24 30.11
N LEU A 9 6.45 6.64 29.87
CA LEU A 9 6.08 8.02 29.53
C LEU A 9 6.41 8.99 30.68
N ARG A 10 6.09 8.64 31.93
CA ARG A 10 6.40 9.46 33.09
C ARG A 10 7.91 9.62 33.29
N LYS A 11 8.67 8.52 33.14
CA LYS A 11 10.13 8.54 33.20
C LYS A 11 10.76 9.39 32.11
N ALA A 12 10.24 9.35 30.88
CA ALA A 12 10.70 10.18 29.79
C ALA A 12 10.40 11.69 30.03
N MET A 13 9.22 12.02 30.60
CA MET A 13 8.88 13.39 31.00
C MET A 13 9.77 13.90 32.12
N ASP A 14 10.08 13.08 33.12
CA ASP A 14 10.99 13.44 34.23
C ASP A 14 12.40 13.72 33.71
N GLU A 15 12.89 12.97 32.75
CA GLU A 15 14.19 13.18 32.10
C GLU A 15 14.20 14.46 31.26
N GLU A 16 13.11 14.78 30.54
CA GLU A 16 12.97 16.03 29.78
C GLU A 16 13.00 17.25 30.72
N THR A 17 12.27 17.20 31.83
CA THR A 17 12.25 18.25 32.86
C THR A 17 13.64 18.45 33.51
N LYS A 18 14.38 17.37 33.77
CA LYS A 18 15.74 17.44 34.29
C LYS A 18 16.71 18.11 33.30
N ARG A 19 16.60 17.75 32.02
CA ARG A 19 17.41 18.36 30.95
C ARG A 19 17.12 19.86 30.80
N GLU A 20 15.84 20.25 30.81
CA GLU A 20 15.46 21.67 30.75
C GLU A 20 16.02 22.46 31.94
N ARG A 21 15.93 21.91 33.14
CA ARG A 21 16.49 22.56 34.36
C ARG A 21 18.03 22.65 34.27
N PHE A 22 18.69 21.57 33.84
CA PHE A 22 20.13 21.59 33.67
C PHE A 22 20.59 22.65 32.67
N ALA A 23 19.92 22.78 31.57
CA ALA A 23 20.26 23.76 30.55
C ALA A 23 19.93 25.21 30.95
N SER A 24 18.81 25.40 31.62
CA SER A 24 18.52 26.70 32.20
C SER A 24 19.63 27.12 33.19
N TRP A 25 20.04 26.22 34.07
CA TRP A 25 21.16 26.46 34.98
C TRP A 25 22.48 26.70 34.22
N TYR A 26 22.83 25.86 33.25
CA TYR A 26 24.07 25.99 32.49
C TYR A 26 24.12 27.31 31.68
N SER A 27 23.01 27.75 31.11
CA SER A 27 22.95 29.02 30.38
C SER A 27 23.16 30.26 31.26
N THR A 28 22.99 30.13 32.59
CA THR A 28 23.23 31.21 33.55
C THR A 28 24.66 31.30 34.06
N LEU A 29 25.51 30.30 33.79
CA LEU A 29 26.89 30.29 34.20
C LEU A 29 27.69 31.39 33.47
N PRO A 30 28.52 32.18 34.19
CA PRO A 30 29.37 33.18 33.59
C PRO A 30 30.55 32.52 32.83
N GLY A 31 30.91 33.12 31.68
CA GLY A 31 32.07 32.66 30.88
C GLY A 31 31.78 31.62 29.80
N ILE A 32 30.54 31.16 29.64
CA ILE A 32 30.21 30.23 28.55
C ILE A 32 30.06 31.00 27.21
N PRO A 33 30.78 30.57 26.15
CA PRO A 33 30.67 31.18 24.84
C PRO A 33 29.24 31.16 24.30
N ALA A 34 28.82 32.24 23.62
CA ALA A 34 27.45 32.36 23.08
C ALA A 34 27.05 31.19 22.13
N HIS A 35 28.01 30.68 21.36
CA HIS A 35 27.76 29.56 20.46
C HIS A 35 27.47 28.23 21.19
N GLU A 36 28.09 28.01 22.35
CA GLU A 36 27.81 26.80 23.16
C GLU A 36 26.43 26.88 23.80
N LYS A 37 26.02 28.06 24.27
CA LYS A 37 24.65 28.30 24.79
C LYS A 37 23.62 27.98 23.71
N GLU A 38 23.84 28.42 22.48
CA GLU A 38 22.94 28.19 21.36
C GLU A 38 22.83 26.69 20.99
N ILE A 39 23.95 25.94 21.00
CA ILE A 39 23.98 24.49 20.76
C ILE A 39 23.16 23.77 21.83
N ILE A 40 23.34 24.11 23.10
CA ILE A 40 22.62 23.50 24.21
C ILE A 40 21.13 23.81 24.13
N GLU A 41 20.74 25.05 23.89
CA GLU A 41 19.34 25.42 23.70
C GLU A 41 18.69 24.69 22.52
N ARG A 42 19.40 24.54 21.41
CA ARG A 42 18.91 23.76 20.26
C ARG A 42 18.74 22.28 20.61
N SER A 43 19.72 21.66 21.29
CA SER A 43 19.67 20.25 21.68
C SER A 43 18.50 19.95 22.64
N LEU A 44 18.16 20.92 23.51
CA LEU A 44 17.05 20.81 24.45
C LEU A 44 15.69 20.93 23.81
N LYS A 45 15.56 21.79 22.79
CA LYS A 45 14.33 21.93 22.02
C LYS A 45 14.05 20.71 21.15
N TYR A 46 15.08 19.84 20.96
CA TYR A 46 14.92 18.64 20.15
C TYR A 46 14.37 17.47 20.96
N ASN A 47 13.08 17.28 20.88
CA ASN A 47 12.41 16.12 21.48
C ASN A 47 12.23 15.03 20.41
N VAL A 48 13.01 13.97 20.51
CA VAL A 48 13.00 12.82 19.60
C VAL A 48 11.60 12.23 19.45
N TRP A 49 10.87 12.11 20.55
CA TRP A 49 9.51 11.56 20.52
C TRP A 49 8.51 12.45 19.78
N LYS A 50 8.57 13.77 20.00
CA LYS A 50 7.71 14.71 19.26
C LYS A 50 8.01 14.66 17.76
N GLU A 51 9.27 14.56 17.37
CA GLU A 51 9.65 14.44 15.96
C GLU A 51 9.23 13.11 15.35
N LEU A 52 9.36 11.99 16.08
CA LEU A 52 8.87 10.69 15.64
C LEU A 52 7.35 10.67 15.45
N ILE A 53 6.60 11.26 16.39
CA ILE A 53 5.13 11.36 16.26
C ILE A 53 4.74 12.20 15.04
N LYS A 54 5.39 13.34 14.82
CA LYS A 54 5.13 14.17 13.62
C LYS A 54 5.41 13.39 12.34
N LEU A 55 6.54 12.69 12.27
CA LEU A 55 6.89 11.86 11.12
C LEU A 55 5.90 10.74 10.90
N PHE A 56 5.46 10.09 11.97
CA PHE A 56 4.44 9.04 11.88
C PHE A 56 3.12 9.59 11.34
N VAL A 57 2.67 10.76 11.82
CA VAL A 57 1.44 11.40 11.33
C VAL A 57 1.58 11.76 9.84
N VAL A 58 2.71 12.35 9.44
CA VAL A 58 2.99 12.67 8.03
C VAL A 58 3.02 11.40 7.17
N TYR A 59 3.69 10.35 7.63
CA TYR A 59 3.71 9.06 6.96
C TYR A 59 2.30 8.48 6.78
N MET A 60 1.48 8.51 7.83
CA MET A 60 0.08 8.05 7.75
C MET A 60 -0.73 8.83 6.74
N ILE A 61 -0.61 10.17 6.74
CA ILE A 61 -1.34 11.02 5.78
C ILE A 61 -0.89 10.71 4.34
N LEU A 62 0.42 10.66 4.07
CA LEU A 62 0.95 10.38 2.75
C LEU A 62 0.58 8.96 2.28
N SER A 63 0.59 7.98 3.18
CA SER A 63 0.17 6.61 2.89
C SER A 63 -1.31 6.53 2.55
N LEU A 64 -2.17 7.30 3.24
CA LEU A 64 -3.60 7.40 2.91
C LEU A 64 -3.81 8.07 1.54
N VAL A 65 -3.13 9.18 1.27
CA VAL A 65 -3.20 9.87 -0.03
C VAL A 65 -2.75 8.93 -1.15
N TRP A 66 -1.66 8.20 -0.95
CA TRP A 66 -1.19 7.20 -1.91
C TRP A 66 -2.20 6.08 -2.11
N PHE A 67 -2.74 5.52 -1.02
CA PHE A 67 -3.76 4.47 -1.08
C PHE A 67 -4.99 4.90 -1.86
N PHE A 68 -5.56 6.07 -1.54
CA PHE A 68 -6.73 6.59 -2.25
C PHE A 68 -6.43 7.03 -3.68
N GLY A 69 -5.23 7.53 -3.97
CA GLY A 69 -4.80 7.92 -5.31
C GLY A 69 -4.56 6.70 -6.21
N ALA A 70 -3.74 5.77 -5.75
CA ALA A 70 -3.40 4.57 -6.50
C ALA A 70 -4.54 3.54 -6.51
N GLY A 71 -5.37 3.49 -5.44
CA GLY A 71 -6.52 2.59 -5.35
C GLY A 71 -7.66 2.93 -6.31
N ARG A 72 -7.65 4.13 -6.91
CA ARG A 72 -8.58 4.49 -7.99
C ARG A 72 -8.11 4.00 -9.36
N TYR A 73 -6.84 3.64 -9.47
CA TYR A 73 -6.30 3.10 -10.71
C TYR A 73 -6.65 1.62 -10.82
N ASP A 74 -7.47 1.29 -11.82
CA ASP A 74 -7.75 -0.10 -12.17
C ASP A 74 -6.76 -0.56 -13.24
N PRO A 75 -5.82 -1.45 -12.92
CA PRO A 75 -4.82 -1.92 -13.86
C PRO A 75 -5.43 -2.73 -15.01
N PHE A 76 -6.62 -3.25 -14.84
CA PHE A 76 -7.33 -4.03 -15.85
C PHE A 76 -8.03 -3.14 -16.87
N GLU A 77 -8.47 -1.94 -16.49
CA GLU A 77 -9.19 -1.02 -17.37
C GLU A 77 -8.36 -0.65 -18.61
N SER A 78 -7.06 -0.48 -18.46
CA SER A 78 -6.14 -0.19 -19.57
C SER A 78 -6.01 -1.33 -20.57
N VAL A 79 -6.30 -2.58 -20.16
CA VAL A 79 -6.15 -3.78 -21.00
C VAL A 79 -7.49 -4.24 -21.56
N THR A 80 -8.57 -4.13 -20.79
CA THR A 80 -9.89 -4.66 -21.13
C THR A 80 -10.91 -3.61 -21.50
N GLY A 81 -10.65 -2.33 -21.20
CA GLY A 81 -11.62 -1.25 -21.29
C GLY A 81 -12.69 -1.26 -20.19
N TYR A 82 -12.59 -2.20 -19.23
CA TYR A 82 -13.55 -2.35 -18.14
C TYR A 82 -12.86 -2.36 -16.79
N SER A 83 -13.49 -1.75 -15.78
CA SER A 83 -13.08 -1.89 -14.40
C SER A 83 -13.44 -3.28 -13.89
N LEU A 84 -12.43 -4.07 -13.54
CA LEU A 84 -12.61 -5.45 -13.06
C LEU A 84 -12.47 -5.59 -11.54
N ILE A 85 -12.08 -4.52 -10.84
CA ILE A 85 -11.98 -4.52 -9.39
C ILE A 85 -13.35 -4.72 -8.76
N GLY A 86 -13.47 -5.70 -7.87
CA GLY A 86 -14.72 -6.04 -7.18
C GLY A 86 -15.75 -6.78 -8.03
N LYS A 87 -15.45 -7.11 -9.28
CA LYS A 87 -16.30 -7.96 -10.12
C LYS A 87 -16.17 -9.43 -9.72
N LYS A 88 -17.23 -10.21 -9.93
CA LYS A 88 -17.19 -11.64 -9.67
C LYS A 88 -16.28 -12.33 -10.67
N SER A 89 -15.28 -13.05 -10.19
CA SER A 89 -14.38 -13.82 -11.04
C SER A 89 -14.65 -15.32 -10.93
N VAL A 90 -14.48 -16.02 -12.06
CA VAL A 90 -14.61 -17.47 -12.16
C VAL A 90 -13.46 -18.00 -13.03
N ILE A 91 -12.86 -19.11 -12.63
CA ILE A 91 -11.81 -19.74 -13.41
C ILE A 91 -12.45 -20.69 -14.43
N GLY A 92 -12.03 -20.53 -15.69
CA GLY A 92 -12.32 -21.46 -16.78
C GLY A 92 -11.06 -22.25 -17.17
N VAL A 93 -11.26 -23.45 -17.69
CA VAL A 93 -10.18 -24.34 -18.14
C VAL A 93 -10.45 -24.80 -19.56
N VAL A 94 -9.44 -24.69 -20.43
CA VAL A 94 -9.52 -25.21 -21.81
C VAL A 94 -9.64 -26.72 -21.77
N GLN A 95 -10.61 -27.25 -22.53
CA GLN A 95 -10.90 -28.68 -22.61
C GLN A 95 -9.94 -29.41 -23.53
N GLU A 96 -10.08 -30.73 -23.63
CA GLU A 96 -9.23 -31.62 -24.45
C GLU A 96 -9.30 -31.32 -25.95
N ASP A 97 -10.40 -30.73 -26.40
CA ASP A 97 -10.56 -30.29 -27.79
C ASP A 97 -9.66 -29.09 -28.17
N GLY A 98 -9.06 -28.43 -27.17
CA GLY A 98 -8.25 -27.24 -27.37
C GLY A 98 -9.00 -25.98 -27.81
N GLU A 99 -10.31 -26.09 -28.06
CA GLU A 99 -11.14 -25.03 -28.63
C GLU A 99 -12.19 -24.51 -27.67
N SER A 100 -12.59 -25.28 -26.65
CA SER A 100 -13.63 -24.94 -25.72
C SER A 100 -13.09 -24.62 -24.32
N LEU A 101 -13.68 -23.56 -23.68
CA LEU A 101 -13.42 -23.15 -22.33
C LEU A 101 -14.58 -23.56 -21.43
N ARG A 102 -14.33 -24.45 -20.50
CA ARG A 102 -15.33 -24.87 -19.49
C ARG A 102 -15.20 -24.01 -18.26
N LEU A 103 -16.28 -23.37 -17.84
CA LEU A 103 -16.36 -22.55 -16.64
C LEU A 103 -17.69 -22.74 -15.92
N LYS A 104 -17.72 -22.36 -14.63
CA LYS A 104 -18.95 -22.38 -13.84
C LYS A 104 -19.73 -21.08 -14.09
N ASN A 105 -20.92 -21.19 -14.67
CA ASN A 105 -21.79 -20.04 -14.89
C ASN A 105 -22.27 -19.48 -13.54
N PRO A 106 -22.04 -18.20 -13.23
CA PRO A 106 -22.41 -17.62 -11.95
C PRO A 106 -23.93 -17.47 -11.74
N ASN A 107 -24.73 -17.50 -12.82
CA ASN A 107 -26.20 -17.40 -12.75
C ASN A 107 -26.84 -18.73 -12.39
N LYS A 108 -26.39 -19.81 -13.06
CA LYS A 108 -27.01 -21.12 -12.94
C LYS A 108 -26.27 -22.05 -11.98
N GLY A 109 -25.02 -21.74 -11.65
CA GLY A 109 -24.17 -22.61 -10.85
C GLY A 109 -23.67 -23.86 -11.58
N GLU A 110 -24.08 -24.05 -12.83
CA GLU A 110 -23.71 -25.17 -13.70
C GLU A 110 -22.45 -24.85 -14.51
N HIS A 111 -21.78 -25.90 -14.98
CA HIS A 111 -20.68 -25.76 -15.91
C HIS A 111 -21.20 -25.55 -17.32
N VAL A 112 -20.71 -24.50 -17.98
CA VAL A 112 -21.02 -24.14 -19.36
C VAL A 112 -19.72 -24.13 -20.15
N SER A 113 -19.76 -24.58 -21.39
CA SER A 113 -18.63 -24.48 -22.31
C SER A 113 -18.89 -23.37 -23.32
N TYR A 114 -17.87 -22.52 -23.51
CA TYR A 114 -17.83 -21.49 -24.55
C TYR A 114 -16.70 -21.82 -25.50
N THR A 115 -16.87 -21.57 -26.80
CA THR A 115 -15.73 -21.68 -27.71
C THR A 115 -14.76 -20.50 -27.51
N LEU A 116 -13.45 -20.75 -27.61
CA LEU A 116 -12.46 -19.67 -27.52
C LEU A 116 -12.69 -18.60 -28.59
N ALA A 117 -13.14 -19.01 -29.77
CA ALA A 117 -13.49 -18.09 -30.86
C ALA A 117 -14.66 -17.15 -30.50
N GLU A 118 -15.72 -17.65 -29.85
CA GLU A 118 -16.85 -16.81 -29.34
C GLU A 118 -16.37 -15.77 -28.31
N LEU A 119 -15.30 -16.10 -27.58
CA LEU A 119 -14.69 -15.20 -26.61
C LEU A 119 -13.64 -14.26 -27.23
N GLY A 120 -13.50 -14.26 -28.56
CA GLY A 120 -12.54 -13.45 -29.30
C GLY A 120 -11.09 -13.88 -29.13
N MET A 121 -10.85 -15.14 -28.74
CA MET A 121 -9.52 -15.70 -28.50
C MET A 121 -9.09 -16.62 -29.65
N ASP A 122 -7.82 -16.58 -29.96
CA ASP A 122 -7.21 -17.48 -30.95
C ASP A 122 -6.93 -18.86 -30.32
N PRO A 123 -7.66 -19.93 -30.72
CA PRO A 123 -7.48 -21.26 -30.12
C PRO A 123 -6.05 -21.81 -30.26
N ILE A 124 -5.33 -21.41 -31.31
CA ILE A 124 -3.97 -21.92 -31.59
C ILE A 124 -2.98 -21.52 -30.48
N LYS A 125 -3.26 -20.45 -29.77
CA LYS A 125 -2.38 -19.93 -28.69
C LYS A 125 -2.52 -20.66 -27.37
N TYR A 126 -3.53 -21.50 -27.22
CA TYR A 126 -3.86 -22.10 -25.92
C TYR A 126 -3.99 -23.62 -26.07
N SER A 127 -3.43 -24.33 -25.11
CA SER A 127 -3.46 -25.79 -25.06
C SER A 127 -4.44 -26.27 -24.00
N TYR A 128 -4.78 -27.55 -24.05
CA TYR A 128 -5.52 -28.21 -22.98
C TYR A 128 -4.96 -27.90 -21.61
N GLY A 129 -5.84 -27.60 -20.65
CA GLY A 129 -5.49 -27.22 -19.29
C GLY A 129 -5.10 -25.76 -19.11
N SER A 130 -5.03 -24.97 -20.19
CA SER A 130 -4.83 -23.52 -20.06
C SER A 130 -5.96 -22.90 -19.24
N ARG A 131 -5.60 -22.05 -18.29
CA ARG A 131 -6.53 -21.45 -17.34
C ARG A 131 -6.80 -19.99 -17.68
N PHE A 132 -8.07 -19.62 -17.57
CA PHE A 132 -8.55 -18.28 -17.82
C PHE A 132 -9.32 -17.77 -16.60
N GLN A 133 -9.23 -16.51 -16.33
CA GLN A 133 -10.08 -15.82 -15.36
C GLN A 133 -11.14 -15.05 -16.12
N THR A 134 -12.42 -15.35 -15.83
CA THR A 134 -13.58 -14.69 -16.41
C THR A 134 -14.16 -13.74 -15.39
N TYR A 135 -14.51 -12.53 -15.82
CA TYR A 135 -15.07 -11.50 -14.96
C TYR A 135 -16.51 -11.22 -15.35
N TRP A 136 -17.36 -11.12 -14.32
CA TRP A 136 -18.79 -11.02 -14.46
C TRP A 136 -19.33 -9.82 -13.70
N GLU A 137 -20.21 -9.07 -14.33
CA GLU A 137 -20.95 -7.97 -13.73
C GLU A 137 -22.37 -8.38 -13.42
N LYS A 138 -22.88 -8.01 -12.24
CA LYS A 138 -24.25 -8.24 -11.86
C LYS A 138 -25.11 -7.10 -12.43
N GLU A 139 -26.04 -7.43 -13.32
CA GLU A 139 -27.01 -6.50 -13.86
C GLU A 139 -28.13 -6.14 -12.86
N LYS A 140 -28.91 -5.13 -13.18
CA LYS A 140 -30.07 -4.69 -12.36
C LYS A 140 -31.15 -5.76 -12.18
N ASN A 141 -31.28 -6.67 -13.16
CA ASN A 141 -32.18 -7.82 -13.11
C ASN A 141 -31.70 -8.94 -12.18
N GLY A 142 -30.47 -8.82 -11.62
CA GLY A 142 -29.84 -9.79 -10.73
C GLY A 142 -28.99 -10.83 -11.44
N GLU A 143 -29.00 -10.88 -12.77
CA GLU A 143 -28.20 -11.78 -13.57
C GLU A 143 -26.74 -11.28 -13.74
N TYR A 144 -25.84 -12.21 -14.01
CA TYR A 144 -24.45 -11.90 -14.27
C TYR A 144 -24.17 -11.94 -15.78
N GLN A 145 -23.62 -10.85 -16.30
CA GLN A 145 -23.13 -10.74 -17.66
C GLN A 145 -21.62 -10.90 -17.70
N LEU A 146 -21.11 -11.62 -18.68
CA LEU A 146 -19.66 -11.78 -18.91
C LEU A 146 -19.09 -10.47 -19.45
N LEU A 147 -18.12 -9.88 -18.72
CA LEU A 147 -17.46 -8.64 -19.12
C LEU A 147 -16.15 -8.89 -19.85
N ALA A 148 -15.32 -9.77 -19.30
CA ALA A 148 -13.99 -10.01 -19.83
C ALA A 148 -13.51 -11.44 -19.53
N VAL A 149 -12.64 -11.93 -20.41
CA VAL A 149 -11.95 -13.21 -20.26
C VAL A 149 -10.46 -12.95 -20.46
N LEU A 150 -9.64 -13.29 -19.48
CA LEU A 150 -8.21 -13.07 -19.51
C LEU A 150 -7.44 -14.35 -19.17
N PRO A 151 -6.33 -14.64 -19.85
CA PRO A 151 -5.43 -15.73 -19.44
C PRO A 151 -4.93 -15.52 -18.02
N GLU A 152 -4.93 -16.55 -17.18
CA GLU A 152 -4.51 -16.46 -15.76
C GLU A 152 -3.09 -15.87 -15.63
N LYS A 153 -2.18 -16.23 -16.55
CA LYS A 153 -0.82 -15.65 -16.59
C LYS A 153 -0.82 -14.13 -16.80
N GLN A 154 -1.75 -13.63 -17.62
CA GLN A 154 -1.88 -12.18 -17.86
C GLN A 154 -2.44 -11.47 -16.64
N VAL A 155 -3.44 -12.06 -15.99
CA VAL A 155 -4.01 -11.55 -14.74
C VAL A 155 -2.94 -11.45 -13.67
N SER A 156 -2.20 -12.53 -13.41
CA SER A 156 -1.11 -12.54 -12.42
C SER A 156 -0.03 -11.50 -12.71
N LYS A 157 0.28 -11.24 -13.99
CA LYS A 157 1.23 -10.21 -14.39
C LYS A 157 0.71 -8.81 -14.10
N ILE A 158 -0.56 -8.53 -14.41
CA ILE A 158 -1.20 -7.23 -14.17
C ILE A 158 -1.29 -6.97 -12.67
N GLU A 159 -1.75 -7.95 -11.89
CA GLU A 159 -1.82 -7.86 -10.43
C GLU A 159 -0.43 -7.67 -9.82
N GLY A 160 0.57 -8.42 -10.28
CA GLY A 160 1.94 -8.29 -9.81
C GLY A 160 2.52 -6.89 -10.06
N LEU A 161 2.26 -6.31 -11.22
CA LEU A 161 2.65 -4.93 -11.53
C LEU A 161 1.95 -3.91 -10.63
N TYR A 162 0.63 -4.08 -10.42
CA TYR A 162 -0.15 -3.21 -9.55
C TYR A 162 0.36 -3.22 -8.10
N TYR A 163 0.51 -4.42 -7.52
CA TYR A 163 1.05 -4.56 -6.17
C TYR A 163 2.50 -4.09 -6.06
N GLY A 164 3.29 -4.28 -7.12
CA GLY A 164 4.65 -3.74 -7.21
C GLY A 164 4.68 -2.22 -7.12
N VAL A 165 3.87 -1.53 -7.92
CA VAL A 165 3.76 -0.07 -7.90
C VAL A 165 3.26 0.43 -6.54
N MET A 166 2.25 -0.22 -5.96
CA MET A 166 1.75 0.10 -4.62
C MET A 166 2.85 -0.05 -3.56
N GLY A 167 3.58 -1.16 -3.58
CA GLY A 167 4.67 -1.44 -2.66
C GLY A 167 5.82 -0.43 -2.77
N VAL A 168 6.25 -0.10 -4.00
CA VAL A 168 7.30 0.90 -4.26
C VAL A 168 6.88 2.27 -3.72
N GLY A 169 5.62 2.67 -3.90
CA GLY A 169 5.12 3.93 -3.37
C GLY A 169 5.22 4.00 -1.84
N TYR A 170 4.74 3.00 -1.12
CA TYR A 170 4.86 2.93 0.34
C TYR A 170 6.31 2.92 0.80
N PHE A 171 7.16 2.16 0.14
CA PHE A 171 8.58 2.06 0.49
C PHE A 171 9.30 3.41 0.29
N THR A 172 8.98 4.13 -0.78
CA THR A 172 9.51 5.47 -1.05
C THR A 172 9.10 6.48 0.03
N ILE A 173 7.83 6.46 0.44
CA ILE A 173 7.33 7.32 1.53
C ILE A 173 8.07 7.01 2.83
N LEU A 174 8.27 5.73 3.14
CA LEU A 174 8.98 5.28 4.36
C LEU A 174 10.45 5.74 4.37
N ILE A 175 11.18 5.51 3.27
CA ILE A 175 12.59 5.94 3.15
C ILE A 175 12.69 7.46 3.24
N GLY A 176 11.80 8.19 2.57
CA GLY A 176 11.74 9.64 2.64
C GLY A 176 11.55 10.13 4.08
N GLY A 177 10.64 9.53 4.83
CA GLY A 177 10.41 9.84 6.25
C GLY A 177 11.65 9.59 7.10
N ILE A 178 12.28 8.44 6.95
CA ILE A 178 13.53 8.07 7.66
C ILE A 178 14.65 9.06 7.33
N SER A 179 14.83 9.40 6.06
CA SER A 179 15.85 10.35 5.62
C SER A 179 15.65 11.74 6.23
N VAL A 180 14.43 12.24 6.25
CA VAL A 180 14.09 13.51 6.89
C VAL A 180 14.38 13.49 8.39
N PHE A 181 14.09 12.37 9.06
CA PHE A 181 14.41 12.20 10.49
C PHE A 181 15.91 12.32 10.74
N PHE A 182 16.76 11.61 9.96
CA PHE A 182 18.21 11.67 10.14
C PHE A 182 18.78 13.06 9.83
N ILE A 183 18.30 13.72 8.78
CA ILE A 183 18.73 15.09 8.43
C ILE A 183 18.37 16.06 9.56
N ARG A 184 17.16 15.98 10.11
CA ARG A 184 16.77 16.83 11.25
C ARG A 184 17.58 16.51 12.48
N ARG A 185 17.76 15.25 12.83
CA ARG A 185 18.58 14.85 13.98
C ARG A 185 19.99 15.44 13.88
N LYS A 186 20.64 15.34 12.71
CA LYS A 186 21.98 15.89 12.49
C LYS A 186 22.08 17.41 12.66
N ARG A 187 20.99 18.16 12.50
CA ARG A 187 20.97 19.62 12.73
C ARG A 187 20.91 20.00 14.20
N TYR A 188 20.56 19.08 15.07
CA TYR A 188 20.38 19.33 16.51
C TYR A 188 21.42 18.57 17.38
N THR A 189 22.23 17.70 16.79
CA THR A 189 23.43 17.10 17.37
C THR A 189 24.66 17.77 16.83
#